data_2681858a9ac29c918b240a0d09ead88e
#
_entry.id   2681858a9ac29c918b240a0d09ead88e
#
_cell.length_a   1.000
_cell.length_b   1.000
_cell.length_c   1.000
_cell.angle_alpha   90.00
_cell.angle_beta   90.00
_cell.angle_gamma   90.00
#
_symmetry.space_group_name_H-M   'P 1'
#
loop_
_entity.id
_entity.type
_entity.pdbx_description
1 polymer ?
#
loop_
_entity_poly.entity_id
_entity_poly.type
_entity_poly.pdbx_seq_one_letter_code
_entity_poly.pdbx_strand_id
1 'polypeptide(L)'
;MTKTERVRAALCGEKADHIPFSFWTHMAGFDLDPELLAQKTYEFARSHDIDFIKTMNNGMYSVEDFGCTLDQSQVKNGGVTKLASSPIHYVQDWAKICEKDIHTGALGRELTSLRSLLEKVNGEIPVVFTIMSPMTTAEKLSGGSVIDHLLDGHEDMVLPALEAITITTCKLAEEVVHMGAAGIFFASQIEYYGRKDDAFCLKYEKPYDLRVLSAASDGWFNAIHAHGERIMFDVLKDYPVHAFNWHVGESLPDIDEAFDSLGCALMGGLNRVDVKENHKNEIHNQIYRMVRQTGGKRLLVTPGCVVRLPLNEEALSYVRSTLRDVEAKLL
;
A
#
# COMPACT_ATOMS: atom_id res chain seq x y z
N MET A 1 -10.21 -2.88 -24.18
CA MET A 1 -10.41 -3.51 -22.85
C MET A 1 -10.98 -2.51 -21.86
N THR A 2 -11.83 -2.96 -20.93
CA THR A 2 -12.16 -2.22 -19.73
C THR A 2 -10.92 -2.10 -18.82
N LYS A 3 -10.92 -1.18 -17.84
CA LYS A 3 -9.83 -1.05 -16.87
C LYS A 3 -9.63 -2.34 -16.07
N THR A 4 -10.72 -3.00 -15.68
CA THR A 4 -10.69 -4.30 -14.98
C THR A 4 -10.04 -5.40 -15.83
N GLU A 5 -10.43 -5.55 -17.10
CA GLU A 5 -9.83 -6.54 -18.00
C GLU A 5 -8.34 -6.27 -18.21
N ARG A 6 -7.96 -5.01 -18.36
CA ARG A 6 -6.55 -4.58 -18.54
C ARG A 6 -5.69 -4.92 -17.34
N VAL A 7 -6.16 -4.59 -16.13
CA VAL A 7 -5.44 -4.89 -14.90
C VAL A 7 -5.32 -6.41 -14.70
N ARG A 8 -6.41 -7.18 -14.93
CA ARG A 8 -6.38 -8.64 -14.86
C ARG A 8 -5.37 -9.25 -15.84
N ALA A 9 -5.38 -8.81 -17.10
CA ALA A 9 -4.43 -9.27 -18.10
C ALA A 9 -2.98 -9.01 -17.67
N ALA A 10 -2.68 -7.81 -17.17
CA ALA A 10 -1.35 -7.47 -16.68
C ALA A 10 -0.93 -8.34 -15.48
N LEU A 11 -1.81 -8.59 -14.51
CA LEU A 11 -1.53 -9.45 -13.36
C LEU A 11 -1.25 -10.90 -13.78
N CYS A 12 -1.95 -11.41 -14.80
CA CYS A 12 -1.75 -12.76 -15.34
C CYS A 12 -0.57 -12.87 -16.35
N GLY A 13 0.10 -11.75 -16.66
CA GLY A 13 1.16 -11.74 -17.67
C GLY A 13 0.66 -11.84 -19.11
N GLU A 14 -0.63 -11.64 -19.32
CA GLU A 14 -1.28 -11.59 -20.63
C GLU A 14 -1.10 -10.22 -21.30
N LYS A 15 -1.28 -10.19 -22.62
CA LYS A 15 -1.21 -8.94 -23.37
C LYS A 15 -2.46 -8.10 -23.14
N ALA A 16 -2.28 -6.91 -22.57
CA ALA A 16 -3.32 -5.87 -22.49
C ALA A 16 -3.30 -4.98 -23.75
N ASP A 17 -4.34 -4.16 -23.91
CA ASP A 17 -4.39 -3.12 -24.95
C ASP A 17 -3.35 -2.00 -24.69
N HIS A 18 -2.96 -1.83 -23.43
CA HIS A 18 -1.84 -1.04 -22.97
C HIS A 18 -1.44 -1.43 -21.54
N ILE A 19 -0.25 -1.05 -21.10
CA ILE A 19 0.23 -1.29 -19.75
C ILE A 19 -0.59 -0.43 -18.77
N PRO A 20 -1.24 -1.03 -17.75
CA PRO A 20 -1.99 -0.26 -16.77
C PRO A 20 -1.07 0.61 -15.91
N PHE A 21 -1.57 1.78 -15.55
CA PHE A 21 -0.87 2.68 -14.65
C PHE A 21 -1.79 3.25 -13.57
N SER A 22 -1.20 3.63 -12.45
CA SER A 22 -1.90 4.32 -11.37
C SER A 22 -0.97 5.22 -10.57
N PHE A 23 -1.58 6.17 -9.88
CA PHE A 23 -0.92 7.05 -8.93
C PHE A 23 -1.72 7.15 -7.64
N TRP A 24 -1.05 7.51 -6.56
CA TRP A 24 -1.70 7.83 -5.28
C TRP A 24 -0.92 8.89 -4.51
N THR A 25 -1.66 9.62 -3.69
CA THR A 25 -1.13 10.64 -2.80
C THR A 25 -1.78 10.51 -1.42
N HIS A 26 -1.43 11.38 -0.49
CA HIS A 26 -2.20 11.57 0.71
C HIS A 26 -3.29 12.61 0.48
N MET A 27 -4.52 12.32 0.87
CA MET A 27 -5.67 13.24 0.81
C MET A 27 -5.81 14.04 2.11
N ALA A 28 -4.68 14.52 2.64
CA ALA A 28 -4.62 15.25 3.91
C ALA A 28 -5.61 16.42 3.92
N GLY A 29 -6.38 16.53 5.02
CA GLY A 29 -7.47 17.50 5.16
C GLY A 29 -8.83 17.01 4.64
N PHE A 30 -8.88 15.90 3.92
CA PHE A 30 -10.10 15.24 3.45
C PHE A 30 -10.25 13.83 4.03
N ASP A 31 -9.16 13.23 4.46
CA ASP A 31 -9.01 11.82 4.84
C ASP A 31 -9.60 11.44 6.21
N LEU A 32 -10.23 12.39 6.91
CA LEU A 32 -11.03 12.16 8.12
C LEU A 32 -12.55 12.28 7.88
N ASP A 33 -12.95 12.75 6.72
CA ASP A 33 -14.34 12.75 6.26
C ASP A 33 -14.50 11.64 5.21
N PRO A 34 -15.24 10.56 5.50
CA PRO A 34 -15.30 9.39 4.61
C PRO A 34 -15.93 9.70 3.26
N GLU A 35 -16.93 10.56 3.20
CA GLU A 35 -17.60 10.93 1.95
C GLU A 35 -16.71 11.84 1.10
N LEU A 36 -16.04 12.78 1.75
CA LEU A 36 -15.14 13.71 1.08
C LEU A 36 -13.89 12.99 0.56
N LEU A 37 -13.34 12.03 1.34
CA LEU A 37 -12.24 11.19 0.91
C LEU A 37 -12.62 10.37 -0.33
N ALA A 38 -13.79 9.72 -0.32
CA ALA A 38 -14.29 8.96 -1.43
C ALA A 38 -14.48 9.84 -2.69
N GLN A 39 -15.08 11.01 -2.52
CA GLN A 39 -15.28 11.97 -3.61
C GLN A 39 -13.96 12.43 -4.22
N LYS A 40 -13.00 12.84 -3.38
CA LYS A 40 -11.69 13.32 -3.84
C LYS A 40 -10.85 12.22 -4.49
N THR A 41 -10.92 11.01 -3.97
CA THR A 41 -10.28 9.84 -4.57
C THR A 41 -10.86 9.53 -5.95
N TYR A 42 -12.19 9.57 -6.09
CA TYR A 42 -12.86 9.37 -7.38
C TYR A 42 -12.52 10.46 -8.38
N GLU A 43 -12.60 11.76 -7.98
CA GLU A 43 -12.22 12.89 -8.83
C GLU A 43 -10.78 12.75 -9.34
N PHE A 44 -9.85 12.40 -8.45
CA PHE A 44 -8.46 12.14 -8.79
C PHE A 44 -8.32 11.01 -9.82
N ALA A 45 -8.99 9.89 -9.60
CA ALA A 45 -8.94 8.76 -10.51
C ALA A 45 -9.47 9.10 -11.91
N ARG A 46 -10.52 9.90 -11.99
CA ARG A 46 -11.12 10.34 -13.26
C ARG A 46 -10.27 11.38 -14.00
N SER A 47 -9.72 12.36 -13.27
CA SER A 47 -8.91 13.43 -13.87
C SER A 47 -7.62 12.92 -14.48
N HIS A 48 -7.00 11.90 -13.86
CA HIS A 48 -5.76 11.31 -14.33
C HIS A 48 -5.95 10.05 -15.17
N ASP A 49 -7.20 9.61 -15.35
CA ASP A 49 -7.55 8.40 -16.13
C ASP A 49 -6.75 7.17 -15.71
N ILE A 50 -6.54 6.98 -14.41
CA ILE A 50 -5.79 5.83 -13.86
C ILE A 50 -6.58 4.53 -14.03
N ASP A 51 -5.87 3.40 -14.15
CA ASP A 51 -6.46 2.10 -14.46
C ASP A 51 -6.99 1.36 -13.23
N PHE A 52 -6.50 1.69 -12.04
CA PHE A 52 -6.99 1.17 -10.78
C PHE A 52 -6.76 2.18 -9.65
N ILE A 53 -7.56 2.08 -8.61
CA ILE A 53 -7.46 2.93 -7.42
C ILE A 53 -6.83 2.12 -6.30
N LYS A 54 -5.72 2.60 -5.76
CA LYS A 54 -5.25 2.24 -4.42
C LYS A 54 -5.83 3.29 -3.47
N THR A 55 -6.62 2.88 -2.46
CA THR A 55 -7.28 3.82 -1.56
C THR A 55 -6.29 4.72 -0.82
N MET A 56 -6.68 5.99 -0.67
CA MET A 56 -5.81 7.04 -0.11
C MET A 56 -6.19 7.35 1.35
N ASN A 57 -6.35 6.28 2.13
CA ASN A 57 -6.72 6.30 3.54
C ASN A 57 -5.81 7.21 4.38
N ASN A 58 -6.32 7.70 5.51
CA ASN A 58 -5.47 8.31 6.53
C ASN A 58 -4.42 7.31 7.00
N GLY A 59 -3.13 7.70 6.97
CA GLY A 59 -2.02 6.78 7.26
C GLY A 59 -1.97 6.26 8.71
N MET A 60 -2.84 6.77 9.60
CA MET A 60 -2.90 6.41 11.00
C MET A 60 -4.21 5.68 11.38
N TYR A 61 -5.12 5.43 10.43
CA TYR A 61 -6.41 4.82 10.71
C TYR A 61 -6.31 3.48 11.46
N SER A 62 -5.28 2.69 11.17
CA SER A 62 -5.09 1.35 11.76
C SER A 62 -4.74 1.37 13.25
N VAL A 63 -4.40 2.54 13.82
CA VAL A 63 -3.95 2.68 15.21
C VAL A 63 -4.86 3.55 16.07
N GLU A 64 -5.76 4.33 15.47
CA GLU A 64 -6.65 5.24 16.22
C GLU A 64 -7.52 4.47 17.22
N ASP A 65 -8.22 3.42 16.78
CA ASP A 65 -9.13 2.63 17.61
C ASP A 65 -8.40 1.83 18.69
N PHE A 66 -7.10 1.62 18.54
CA PHE A 66 -6.24 1.00 19.54
C PHE A 66 -5.71 2.00 20.58
N GLY A 67 -6.02 3.29 20.43
CA GLY A 67 -5.75 4.31 21.46
C GLY A 67 -4.63 5.29 21.11
N CYS A 68 -4.14 5.31 19.88
CA CYS A 68 -3.28 6.39 19.43
C CYS A 68 -4.04 7.70 19.26
N THR A 69 -3.38 8.81 19.56
CA THR A 69 -3.90 10.14 19.23
C THR A 69 -3.15 10.74 18.05
N LEU A 70 -3.85 11.59 17.29
CA LEU A 70 -3.35 12.13 16.04
C LEU A 70 -3.00 13.62 16.17
N ASP A 71 -1.90 14.01 15.51
CA ASP A 71 -1.53 15.41 15.27
C ASP A 71 -1.82 15.81 13.82
N GLN A 72 -2.72 16.77 13.65
CA GLN A 72 -3.13 17.34 12.36
C GLN A 72 -2.64 18.77 12.17
N SER A 73 -1.79 19.28 13.06
CA SER A 73 -1.36 20.68 13.08
C SER A 73 -0.71 21.13 11.76
N GLN A 74 -0.07 20.20 11.04
CA GLN A 74 0.63 20.48 9.78
C GLN A 74 -0.22 20.26 8.52
N VAL A 75 -1.42 19.69 8.63
CA VAL A 75 -2.27 19.37 7.48
C VAL A 75 -2.61 20.61 6.67
N LYS A 76 -2.96 21.72 7.34
CA LYS A 76 -3.25 23.01 6.69
C LYS A 76 -2.04 23.62 5.95
N ASN A 77 -0.83 23.19 6.28
CA ASN A 77 0.41 23.63 5.67
C ASN A 77 0.94 22.63 4.62
N GLY A 78 0.10 21.72 4.12
CA GLY A 78 0.49 20.71 3.14
C GLY A 78 1.18 19.47 3.74
N GLY A 79 1.21 19.34 5.06
CA GLY A 79 1.67 18.13 5.74
C GLY A 79 0.59 17.06 5.80
N VAL A 80 0.93 15.95 6.44
CA VAL A 80 0.01 14.80 6.67
C VAL A 80 -0.26 14.65 8.16
N THR A 81 -1.34 13.93 8.49
CA THR A 81 -1.61 13.48 9.86
C THR A 81 -0.44 12.66 10.38
N LYS A 82 -0.01 12.97 11.60
CA LYS A 82 1.07 12.27 12.32
C LYS A 82 0.55 11.68 13.60
N LEU A 83 1.32 10.76 14.15
CA LEU A 83 1.11 10.24 15.49
C LEU A 83 1.47 11.32 16.52
N ALA A 84 0.55 11.66 17.44
CA ALA A 84 0.79 12.56 18.54
C ALA A 84 1.19 11.80 19.82
N SER A 85 0.52 10.67 20.11
CA SER A 85 0.89 9.79 21.20
C SER A 85 0.52 8.34 20.90
N SER A 86 1.27 7.42 21.48
CA SER A 86 1.08 5.96 21.43
C SER A 86 0.56 5.47 22.78
N PRO A 87 -0.25 4.40 22.84
CA PRO A 87 -0.77 3.85 24.10
C PRO A 87 0.26 2.97 24.86
N ILE A 88 1.30 2.48 24.17
CA ILE A 88 2.31 1.59 24.77
C ILE A 88 3.55 2.41 25.15
N HIS A 89 3.72 2.62 26.45
CA HIS A 89 4.90 3.27 27.03
C HIS A 89 5.81 2.27 27.77
N TYR A 90 5.20 1.21 28.30
CA TYR A 90 5.88 0.13 29.01
C TYR A 90 5.40 -1.22 28.47
N VAL A 91 6.18 -2.25 28.68
CA VAL A 91 5.86 -3.61 28.23
C VAL A 91 4.48 -4.08 28.74
N GLN A 92 4.11 -3.71 29.97
CA GLN A 92 2.82 -4.10 30.56
C GLN A 92 1.61 -3.47 29.85
N ASP A 93 1.83 -2.39 29.11
CA ASP A 93 0.72 -1.71 28.39
C ASP A 93 0.16 -2.56 27.25
N TRP A 94 0.94 -3.55 26.73
CA TRP A 94 0.45 -4.49 25.74
C TRP A 94 -0.81 -5.25 26.17
N ALA A 95 -0.97 -5.48 27.48
CA ALA A 95 -2.18 -6.12 28.02
C ALA A 95 -3.48 -5.32 27.79
N LYS A 96 -3.38 -4.05 27.41
CA LYS A 96 -4.54 -3.18 27.10
C LYS A 96 -5.01 -3.32 25.66
N ILE A 97 -4.20 -3.90 24.80
CA ILE A 97 -4.54 -4.07 23.38
C ILE A 97 -5.47 -5.27 23.23
N CYS A 98 -6.65 -5.02 22.71
CA CYS A 98 -7.67 -6.03 22.45
C CYS A 98 -8.25 -5.83 21.05
N GLU A 99 -8.90 -6.87 20.56
CA GLU A 99 -9.62 -6.87 19.28
C GLU A 99 -10.61 -5.71 19.19
N LYS A 100 -10.76 -5.13 18.00
CA LYS A 100 -11.65 -4.00 17.70
C LYS A 100 -12.80 -4.40 16.78
N ASP A 101 -13.92 -3.74 16.96
CA ASP A 101 -15.03 -3.78 16.02
C ASP A 101 -14.68 -2.91 14.80
N ILE A 102 -14.60 -3.54 13.64
CA ILE A 102 -14.23 -2.89 12.39
C ILE A 102 -15.29 -1.92 11.84
N HIS A 103 -16.52 -1.96 12.35
CA HIS A 103 -17.63 -1.11 11.90
C HIS A 103 -17.76 0.19 12.69
N THR A 104 -16.90 0.42 13.67
CA THR A 104 -16.90 1.62 14.52
C THR A 104 -15.58 2.38 14.42
N GLY A 105 -15.54 3.59 14.96
CA GLY A 105 -14.32 4.40 15.06
C GLY A 105 -13.66 4.71 13.72
N ALA A 106 -12.33 4.67 13.70
CA ALA A 106 -11.53 4.94 12.51
C ALA A 106 -11.67 3.83 11.47
N LEU A 107 -11.73 2.56 11.89
CA LEU A 107 -11.93 1.43 10.98
C LEU A 107 -13.28 1.55 10.26
N GLY A 108 -14.37 1.84 10.99
CA GLY A 108 -15.71 2.07 10.41
C GLY A 108 -15.77 3.29 9.49
N ARG A 109 -15.01 4.34 9.79
CA ARG A 109 -14.82 5.50 8.91
C ARG A 109 -14.25 5.09 7.55
N GLU A 110 -13.20 4.29 7.54
CA GLU A 110 -12.56 3.84 6.32
C GLU A 110 -13.46 2.88 5.51
N LEU A 111 -14.22 2.01 6.16
CA LEU A 111 -15.23 1.17 5.48
C LEU A 111 -16.35 2.01 4.86
N THR A 112 -16.79 3.07 5.53
CA THR A 112 -17.77 4.02 4.98
C THR A 112 -17.22 4.71 3.74
N SER A 113 -15.96 5.17 3.78
CA SER A 113 -15.29 5.76 2.61
C SER A 113 -15.16 4.77 1.46
N LEU A 114 -14.80 3.51 1.73
CA LEU A 114 -14.73 2.48 0.70
C LEU A 114 -16.09 2.25 0.05
N ARG A 115 -17.16 2.13 0.81
CA ARG A 115 -18.52 1.95 0.28
C ARG A 115 -18.89 3.08 -0.68
N SER A 116 -18.74 4.33 -0.24
CA SER A 116 -19.02 5.51 -1.05
C SER A 116 -18.17 5.55 -2.33
N LEU A 117 -16.88 5.16 -2.24
CA LEU A 117 -15.99 5.10 -3.40
C LEU A 117 -16.45 4.02 -4.40
N LEU A 118 -16.79 2.81 -3.92
CA LEU A 118 -17.26 1.72 -4.77
C LEU A 118 -18.56 2.06 -5.49
N GLU A 119 -19.49 2.75 -4.83
CA GLU A 119 -20.70 3.27 -5.44
C GLU A 119 -20.37 4.28 -6.56
N LYS A 120 -19.42 5.19 -6.34
CA LYS A 120 -19.02 6.20 -7.33
C LYS A 120 -18.31 5.60 -8.54
N VAL A 121 -17.44 4.62 -8.35
CA VAL A 121 -16.75 3.96 -9.47
C VAL A 121 -17.64 2.98 -10.21
N ASN A 122 -18.70 2.48 -9.59
CA ASN A 122 -19.71 1.62 -10.18
C ASN A 122 -19.13 0.48 -11.06
N GLY A 123 -18.04 -0.14 -10.60
CA GLY A 123 -17.35 -1.21 -11.31
C GLY A 123 -16.45 -0.80 -12.48
N GLU A 124 -16.39 0.48 -12.84
CA GLU A 124 -15.57 0.97 -13.97
C GLU A 124 -14.07 0.92 -13.69
N ILE A 125 -13.67 1.13 -12.42
CA ILE A 125 -12.26 1.19 -12.00
C ILE A 125 -12.09 0.23 -10.82
N PRO A 126 -11.21 -0.79 -10.90
CA PRO A 126 -10.94 -1.67 -9.77
C PRO A 126 -10.30 -0.90 -8.61
N VAL A 127 -10.71 -1.22 -7.39
CA VAL A 127 -10.25 -0.58 -6.15
C VAL A 127 -9.53 -1.61 -5.30
N VAL A 128 -8.29 -1.31 -4.86
CA VAL A 128 -7.56 -2.07 -3.85
C VAL A 128 -7.49 -1.26 -2.56
N PHE A 129 -7.90 -1.87 -1.45
CA PHE A 129 -7.96 -1.20 -0.16
C PHE A 129 -6.64 -1.30 0.58
N THR A 130 -6.13 -0.17 1.09
CA THR A 130 -4.86 -0.15 1.83
C THR A 130 -5.05 -0.72 3.23
N ILE A 131 -4.32 -1.77 3.55
CA ILE A 131 -4.26 -2.40 4.87
C ILE A 131 -2.83 -2.39 5.39
N MET A 132 -2.63 -1.93 6.63
CA MET A 132 -1.33 -1.97 7.29
C MET A 132 -1.08 -3.38 7.85
N SER A 133 0.16 -3.87 7.77
CA SER A 133 0.53 -5.15 8.38
C SER A 133 0.33 -5.10 9.91
N PRO A 134 0.03 -6.24 10.55
CA PRO A 134 -0.15 -6.29 12.00
C PRO A 134 1.05 -5.74 12.77
N MET A 135 2.25 -6.08 12.34
CA MET A 135 3.46 -5.59 13.01
C MET A 135 3.73 -4.09 12.73
N THR A 136 3.37 -3.58 11.55
CA THR A 136 3.38 -2.11 11.28
C THR A 136 2.44 -1.38 12.23
N THR A 137 1.27 -1.94 12.50
CA THR A 137 0.33 -1.39 13.49
C THR A 137 0.92 -1.44 14.90
N ALA A 138 1.49 -2.59 15.31
CA ALA A 138 2.16 -2.73 16.61
C ALA A 138 3.34 -1.76 16.80
N GLU A 139 4.14 -1.54 15.75
CA GLU A 139 5.24 -0.57 15.76
C GLU A 139 4.76 0.85 16.06
N LYS A 140 3.68 1.28 15.41
CA LYS A 140 3.08 2.60 15.67
C LYS A 140 2.45 2.69 17.06
N LEU A 141 1.78 1.64 17.54
CA LEU A 141 1.18 1.58 18.88
C LEU A 141 2.22 1.70 20.00
N SER A 142 3.45 1.28 19.74
CA SER A 142 4.54 1.30 20.72
C SER A 142 5.54 2.44 20.51
N GLY A 143 5.29 3.33 19.53
CA GLY A 143 6.25 4.37 19.18
C GLY A 143 7.62 3.83 18.78
N GLY A 144 7.64 2.62 18.21
CA GLY A 144 8.88 1.97 17.74
C GLY A 144 9.48 0.92 18.69
N SER A 145 8.85 0.63 19.83
CA SER A 145 9.46 -0.25 20.87
C SER A 145 9.13 -1.72 20.72
N VAL A 146 8.20 -2.12 19.83
CA VAL A 146 7.76 -3.52 19.71
C VAL A 146 8.91 -4.48 19.40
N ILE A 147 9.84 -4.06 18.53
CA ILE A 147 11.01 -4.89 18.16
C ILE A 147 11.89 -5.11 19.37
N ASP A 148 12.20 -4.06 20.14
CA ASP A 148 13.02 -4.17 21.36
C ASP A 148 12.35 -5.05 22.40
N HIS A 149 11.05 -4.88 22.64
CA HIS A 149 10.30 -5.72 23.58
C HIS A 149 10.36 -7.20 23.19
N LEU A 150 10.29 -7.54 21.91
CA LEU A 150 10.42 -8.92 21.45
C LEU A 150 11.85 -9.45 21.56
N LEU A 151 12.86 -8.63 21.24
CA LEU A 151 14.27 -9.00 21.38
C LEU A 151 14.70 -9.17 22.85
N ASP A 152 14.09 -8.40 23.76
CA ASP A 152 14.30 -8.49 25.20
C ASP A 152 13.55 -9.67 25.86
N GLY A 153 12.80 -10.48 25.06
CA GLY A 153 12.14 -11.70 25.52
C GLY A 153 10.74 -11.49 26.12
N HIS A 154 10.09 -10.36 25.85
CA HIS A 154 8.72 -10.05 26.32
C HIS A 154 7.62 -10.59 25.40
N GLU A 155 7.82 -11.76 24.81
CA GLU A 155 6.86 -12.42 23.91
C GLU A 155 5.51 -12.66 24.58
N ASP A 156 5.51 -13.04 25.83
CA ASP A 156 4.30 -13.31 26.64
C ASP A 156 3.35 -12.09 26.73
N MET A 157 3.90 -10.89 26.65
CA MET A 157 3.14 -9.65 26.65
C MET A 157 2.77 -9.17 25.25
N VAL A 158 3.69 -9.27 24.29
CA VAL A 158 3.52 -8.71 22.94
C VAL A 158 2.65 -9.60 22.05
N LEU A 159 2.84 -10.94 22.06
CA LEU A 159 2.16 -11.81 21.12
C LEU A 159 0.64 -11.85 21.30
N PRO A 160 0.05 -11.82 22.52
CA PRO A 160 -1.41 -11.71 22.65
C PRO A 160 -1.97 -10.42 22.05
N ALA A 161 -1.24 -9.30 22.17
CA ALA A 161 -1.63 -8.03 21.57
C ALA A 161 -1.53 -8.07 20.03
N LEU A 162 -0.44 -8.64 19.51
CA LEU A 162 -0.25 -8.83 18.08
C LEU A 162 -1.33 -9.76 17.49
N GLU A 163 -1.76 -10.78 18.24
CA GLU A 163 -2.88 -11.64 17.88
C GLU A 163 -4.19 -10.85 17.76
N ALA A 164 -4.52 -10.00 18.73
CA ALA A 164 -5.71 -9.16 18.72
C ALA A 164 -5.71 -8.18 17.53
N ILE A 165 -4.56 -7.57 17.24
CA ILE A 165 -4.36 -6.72 16.07
C ILE A 165 -4.60 -7.52 14.79
N THR A 166 -4.02 -8.71 14.70
CA THR A 166 -4.15 -9.58 13.52
C THR A 166 -5.58 -10.00 13.26
N ILE A 167 -6.32 -10.44 14.29
CA ILE A 167 -7.74 -10.79 14.16
C ILE A 167 -8.54 -9.60 13.63
N THR A 168 -8.33 -8.40 14.18
CA THR A 168 -8.98 -7.17 13.72
C THR A 168 -8.65 -6.90 12.24
N THR A 169 -7.38 -7.03 11.87
CA THR A 169 -6.91 -6.78 10.50
C THR A 169 -7.44 -7.82 9.51
N CYS A 170 -7.53 -9.10 9.91
CA CYS A 170 -8.14 -10.16 9.09
C CYS A 170 -9.62 -9.88 8.81
N LYS A 171 -10.40 -9.51 9.84
CA LYS A 171 -11.81 -9.13 9.68
C LYS A 171 -11.96 -7.95 8.71
N LEU A 172 -11.10 -6.94 8.84
CA LEU A 172 -11.10 -5.81 7.92
C LEU A 172 -10.77 -6.23 6.49
N ALA A 173 -9.77 -7.10 6.30
CA ALA A 173 -9.36 -7.59 5.00
C ALA A 173 -10.46 -8.40 4.29
N GLU A 174 -11.13 -9.28 5.03
CA GLU A 174 -12.28 -10.03 4.56
C GLU A 174 -13.45 -9.10 4.19
N GLU A 175 -13.80 -8.16 5.07
CA GLU A 175 -14.93 -7.25 4.86
C GLU A 175 -14.74 -6.37 3.62
N VAL A 176 -13.56 -5.79 3.40
CA VAL A 176 -13.35 -4.91 2.23
C VAL A 176 -13.47 -5.67 0.91
N VAL A 177 -13.07 -6.94 0.87
CA VAL A 177 -13.26 -7.80 -0.31
C VAL A 177 -14.73 -8.14 -0.51
N HIS A 178 -15.46 -8.50 0.56
CA HIS A 178 -16.92 -8.74 0.54
C HIS A 178 -17.69 -7.51 0.08
N MET A 179 -17.26 -6.30 0.43
CA MET A 179 -17.86 -5.05 -0.04
C MET A 179 -17.69 -4.82 -1.54
N GLY A 180 -16.78 -5.54 -2.21
CA GLY A 180 -16.53 -5.44 -3.65
C GLY A 180 -15.21 -4.78 -4.04
N ALA A 181 -14.29 -4.55 -3.11
CA ALA A 181 -12.93 -4.21 -3.47
C ALA A 181 -12.29 -5.32 -4.30
N ALA A 182 -11.45 -4.97 -5.27
CA ALA A 182 -10.72 -5.94 -6.09
C ALA A 182 -9.74 -6.77 -5.25
N GLY A 183 -9.35 -6.27 -4.10
CA GLY A 183 -8.45 -6.87 -3.14
C GLY A 183 -7.85 -5.84 -2.21
N ILE A 184 -6.70 -6.16 -1.63
CA ILE A 184 -6.00 -5.30 -0.68
C ILE A 184 -4.63 -4.86 -1.20
N PHE A 185 -4.20 -3.66 -0.78
CA PHE A 185 -2.84 -3.18 -0.87
C PHE A 185 -2.23 -3.30 0.53
N PHE A 186 -1.59 -4.44 0.77
CA PHE A 186 -1.02 -4.82 2.06
C PHE A 186 0.30 -4.08 2.28
N ALA A 187 0.30 -3.09 3.16
CA ALA A 187 1.44 -2.22 3.40
C ALA A 187 2.23 -2.66 4.64
N SER A 188 3.42 -3.21 4.41
CA SER A 188 4.41 -3.43 5.45
C SER A 188 5.41 -2.26 5.47
N GLN A 189 5.51 -1.59 6.62
CA GLN A 189 6.36 -0.41 6.79
C GLN A 189 7.61 -0.67 7.62
N ILE A 190 7.81 -1.90 8.06
CA ILE A 190 8.92 -2.25 8.95
C ILE A 190 9.75 -3.44 8.48
N GLU A 191 9.38 -4.09 7.39
CA GLU A 191 10.12 -5.24 6.84
C GLU A 191 11.35 -4.80 6.03
N TYR A 192 12.28 -4.18 6.73
CA TYR A 192 13.56 -3.74 6.19
C TYR A 192 14.73 -4.11 7.15
N TYR A 193 15.89 -4.30 6.58
CA TYR A 193 17.10 -4.58 7.36
C TYR A 193 17.54 -3.32 8.14
N GLY A 194 17.60 -3.45 9.44
CA GLY A 194 18.00 -2.39 10.36
C GLY A 194 18.22 -2.94 11.76
N ARG A 195 17.14 -2.98 12.56
CA ARG A 195 17.13 -3.48 13.93
C ARG A 195 16.88 -4.98 14.06
N LYS A 196 16.58 -5.67 12.97
CA LYS A 196 16.15 -7.07 12.91
C LYS A 196 16.70 -7.77 11.65
N ASP A 197 16.64 -9.09 11.64
CA ASP A 197 17.06 -9.98 10.57
C ASP A 197 15.88 -10.81 10.01
N ASP A 198 16.18 -11.68 9.04
CA ASP A 198 15.18 -12.57 8.42
C ASP A 198 14.55 -13.51 9.46
N ALA A 199 15.33 -13.99 10.45
CA ALA A 199 14.80 -14.90 11.47
C ALA A 199 13.74 -14.22 12.33
N PHE A 200 13.92 -12.94 12.66
CA PHE A 200 12.91 -12.14 13.34
C PHE A 200 11.63 -12.01 12.49
N CYS A 201 11.77 -11.63 11.22
CA CYS A 201 10.64 -11.48 10.32
C CYS A 201 9.87 -12.80 10.13
N LEU A 202 10.58 -13.89 9.90
CA LEU A 202 9.99 -15.22 9.75
C LEU A 202 9.26 -15.72 11.02
N LYS A 203 9.69 -15.27 12.21
CA LYS A 203 9.08 -15.66 13.48
C LYS A 203 7.91 -14.76 13.88
N TYR A 204 8.04 -13.43 13.74
CA TYR A 204 7.15 -12.48 14.38
C TYR A 204 6.29 -11.65 13.39
N GLU A 205 6.58 -11.70 12.09
CA GLU A 205 5.83 -10.92 11.09
C GLU A 205 5.12 -11.82 10.10
N LYS A 206 5.86 -12.59 9.32
CA LYS A 206 5.31 -13.45 8.25
C LYS A 206 4.11 -14.33 8.66
N PRO A 207 4.08 -14.99 9.83
CA PRO A 207 2.92 -15.81 10.21
C PRO A 207 1.62 -15.01 10.35
N TYR A 208 1.69 -13.77 10.80
CA TYR A 208 0.56 -12.87 10.98
C TYR A 208 0.12 -12.26 9.66
N ASP A 209 1.08 -11.85 8.83
CA ASP A 209 0.84 -11.29 7.50
C ASP A 209 0.14 -12.28 6.57
N LEU A 210 0.59 -13.54 6.57
CA LEU A 210 -0.01 -14.60 5.77
C LEU A 210 -1.47 -14.86 6.15
N ARG A 211 -1.84 -14.66 7.42
CA ARG A 211 -3.25 -14.76 7.86
C ARG A 211 -4.10 -13.64 7.28
N VAL A 212 -3.58 -12.40 7.26
CA VAL A 212 -4.28 -11.26 6.66
C VAL A 212 -4.44 -11.45 5.16
N LEU A 213 -3.39 -11.90 4.47
CA LEU A 213 -3.45 -12.19 3.04
C LEU A 213 -4.41 -13.34 2.73
N SER A 214 -4.47 -14.36 3.59
CA SER A 214 -5.43 -15.45 3.48
C SER A 214 -6.89 -14.96 3.67
N ALA A 215 -7.14 -14.04 4.60
CA ALA A 215 -8.45 -13.43 4.80
C ALA A 215 -8.93 -12.62 3.57
N ALA A 216 -7.99 -12.10 2.78
CA ALA A 216 -8.28 -11.39 1.53
C ALA A 216 -8.21 -12.28 0.28
N SER A 217 -8.15 -13.61 0.41
CA SER A 217 -7.89 -14.54 -0.72
C SER A 217 -8.95 -14.53 -1.81
N ASP A 218 -10.18 -14.12 -1.52
CA ASP A 218 -11.25 -13.95 -2.51
C ASP A 218 -11.03 -12.70 -3.41
N GLY A 219 -10.13 -11.81 -3.00
CA GLY A 219 -9.72 -10.67 -3.82
C GLY A 219 -8.82 -11.12 -4.97
N TRP A 220 -9.13 -10.64 -6.18
CA TRP A 220 -8.38 -10.98 -7.39
C TRP A 220 -7.19 -10.04 -7.65
N PHE A 221 -7.00 -9.00 -6.82
CA PHE A 221 -5.90 -8.05 -6.92
C PHE A 221 -5.35 -7.71 -5.53
N ASN A 222 -4.68 -8.66 -4.89
CA ASN A 222 -3.93 -8.41 -3.67
C ASN A 222 -2.50 -8.01 -4.04
N ALA A 223 -2.03 -6.89 -3.51
CA ALA A 223 -0.67 -6.41 -3.70
C ALA A 223 0.03 -6.24 -2.35
N ILE A 224 1.34 -6.48 -2.30
CA ILE A 224 2.18 -6.12 -1.16
C ILE A 224 2.94 -4.83 -1.47
N HIS A 225 3.09 -3.96 -0.47
CA HIS A 225 3.97 -2.79 -0.48
C HIS A 225 5.05 -2.93 0.59
N ALA A 226 6.27 -3.18 0.17
CA ALA A 226 7.44 -3.17 1.02
C ALA A 226 7.99 -1.74 1.12
N HIS A 227 7.84 -1.13 2.30
CA HIS A 227 8.20 0.27 2.53
C HIS A 227 9.61 0.40 3.09
N GLY A 228 10.32 1.43 2.63
CA GLY A 228 11.62 1.81 3.19
C GLY A 228 12.81 1.43 2.31
N GLU A 229 13.99 1.66 2.86
CA GLU A 229 15.26 1.30 2.26
C GLU A 229 15.69 -0.09 2.75
N ARG A 230 16.45 -0.83 1.92
CA ARG A 230 16.96 -2.17 2.29
C ARG A 230 15.84 -3.14 2.72
N ILE A 231 14.76 -3.22 1.95
CA ILE A 231 13.64 -4.11 2.23
C ILE A 231 14.10 -5.59 2.30
N MET A 232 13.39 -6.39 3.10
CA MET A 232 13.63 -7.85 3.21
C MET A 232 13.01 -8.59 2.01
N PHE A 233 13.49 -8.27 0.81
CA PHE A 233 12.92 -8.76 -0.44
C PHE A 233 12.83 -10.29 -0.50
N ASP A 234 13.88 -10.99 -0.08
CA ASP A 234 13.92 -12.45 -0.11
C ASP A 234 12.89 -13.12 0.81
N VAL A 235 12.48 -12.45 1.88
CA VAL A 235 11.41 -12.93 2.76
C VAL A 235 10.03 -12.67 2.15
N LEU A 236 9.87 -11.50 1.49
CA LEU A 236 8.59 -10.99 1.00
C LEU A 236 8.20 -11.50 -0.39
N LYS A 237 9.18 -11.81 -1.26
CA LYS A 237 8.94 -12.18 -2.67
C LYS A 237 8.03 -13.40 -2.85
N ASP A 238 7.95 -14.27 -1.84
CA ASP A 238 7.14 -15.49 -1.85
C ASP A 238 5.77 -15.33 -1.16
N TYR A 239 5.38 -14.09 -0.82
CA TYR A 239 4.04 -13.84 -0.29
C TYR A 239 2.97 -14.13 -1.36
N PRO A 240 1.80 -14.70 -0.97
CA PRO A 240 0.74 -15.08 -1.92
C PRO A 240 -0.05 -13.86 -2.40
N VAL A 241 0.59 -13.03 -3.22
CA VAL A 241 0.04 -11.79 -3.78
C VAL A 241 0.06 -11.79 -5.29
N HIS A 242 -0.76 -10.95 -5.91
CA HIS A 242 -0.84 -10.78 -7.35
C HIS A 242 0.15 -9.75 -7.89
N ALA A 243 0.59 -8.81 -7.03
CA ALA A 243 1.56 -7.77 -7.40
C ALA A 243 2.46 -7.38 -6.23
N PHE A 244 3.70 -6.99 -6.54
CA PHE A 244 4.72 -6.55 -5.59
C PHE A 244 5.10 -5.09 -5.87
N ASN A 245 5.00 -4.23 -4.85
CA ASN A 245 5.35 -2.81 -4.91
C ASN A 245 6.39 -2.48 -3.84
N TRP A 246 7.39 -1.67 -4.21
CA TRP A 246 8.42 -1.16 -3.29
C TRP A 246 8.96 0.18 -3.76
N HIS A 247 9.86 0.79 -3.01
CA HIS A 247 10.50 2.06 -3.35
C HIS A 247 11.56 1.89 -4.45
N VAL A 248 11.12 1.59 -5.66
CA VAL A 248 12.00 1.43 -6.83
C VAL A 248 12.87 2.66 -7.03
N GLY A 249 14.18 2.46 -7.22
CA GLY A 249 15.14 3.54 -7.37
C GLY A 249 15.62 4.16 -6.04
N GLU A 250 14.96 3.84 -4.92
CA GLU A 250 15.37 4.21 -3.56
C GLU A 250 15.85 2.99 -2.78
N SER A 251 15.39 1.77 -3.15
CA SER A 251 15.75 0.50 -2.52
C SER A 251 15.94 -0.60 -3.55
N LEU A 252 16.84 -1.55 -3.26
CA LEU A 252 16.98 -2.79 -4.04
C LEU A 252 15.81 -3.76 -3.74
N PRO A 253 15.52 -4.70 -4.64
CA PRO A 253 16.20 -4.95 -5.92
C PRO A 253 15.84 -3.93 -7.00
N ASP A 254 16.66 -3.89 -8.05
CA ASP A 254 16.30 -3.22 -9.30
C ASP A 254 15.18 -3.99 -10.04
N ILE A 255 14.53 -3.32 -11.01
CA ILE A 255 13.40 -3.90 -11.77
C ILE A 255 13.76 -5.23 -12.43
N ASP A 256 14.95 -5.35 -13.01
CA ASP A 256 15.42 -6.55 -13.71
C ASP A 256 15.50 -7.74 -12.76
N GLU A 257 16.19 -7.54 -11.65
CA GLU A 257 16.35 -8.57 -10.61
C GLU A 257 15.01 -8.94 -9.97
N ALA A 258 14.15 -7.96 -9.70
CA ALA A 258 12.82 -8.20 -9.17
C ALA A 258 11.94 -8.98 -10.16
N PHE A 259 11.92 -8.60 -11.45
CA PHE A 259 11.08 -9.22 -12.46
C PHE A 259 11.41 -10.71 -12.68
N ASP A 260 12.70 -11.05 -12.64
CA ASP A 260 13.16 -12.43 -12.78
C ASP A 260 12.89 -13.27 -11.53
N SER A 261 12.86 -12.64 -10.35
CA SER A 261 12.71 -13.31 -9.05
C SER A 261 11.25 -13.44 -8.59
N LEU A 262 10.35 -12.56 -9.04
CA LEU A 262 8.96 -12.52 -8.60
C LEU A 262 8.09 -13.48 -9.41
N GLY A 263 7.27 -14.28 -8.70
CA GLY A 263 6.19 -15.08 -9.29
C GLY A 263 4.95 -14.27 -9.67
N CYS A 264 4.82 -13.03 -9.16
CA CYS A 264 3.67 -12.14 -9.37
C CYS A 264 4.02 -10.95 -10.29
N ALA A 265 3.05 -10.06 -10.51
CA ALA A 265 3.27 -8.87 -11.30
C ALA A 265 4.10 -7.83 -10.54
N LEU A 266 4.85 -7.03 -11.29
CA LEU A 266 5.61 -5.90 -10.80
C LEU A 266 4.71 -4.66 -10.79
N MET A 267 4.53 -4.04 -9.63
CA MET A 267 3.75 -2.82 -9.45
C MET A 267 4.68 -1.70 -9.02
N GLY A 268 5.17 -0.91 -9.98
CA GLY A 268 6.20 0.08 -9.64
C GLY A 268 6.84 0.71 -10.87
N GLY A 269 8.12 1.02 -10.74
CA GLY A 269 9.00 1.47 -11.81
C GLY A 269 9.25 2.99 -11.85
N LEU A 270 8.42 3.80 -11.20
CA LEU A 270 8.60 5.24 -11.16
C LEU A 270 9.15 5.69 -9.80
N ASN A 271 10.23 6.45 -9.82
CA ASN A 271 10.68 7.16 -8.63
C ASN A 271 9.71 8.30 -8.33
N ARG A 272 9.12 8.29 -7.13
CA ARG A 272 8.11 9.26 -6.69
C ARG A 272 8.65 10.70 -6.64
N VAL A 273 9.95 10.87 -6.40
CA VAL A 273 10.58 12.20 -6.35
C VAL A 273 10.69 12.77 -7.76
N ASP A 274 11.11 11.96 -8.74
CA ASP A 274 11.20 12.39 -10.14
C ASP A 274 9.83 12.78 -10.69
N VAL A 275 8.78 12.05 -10.33
CA VAL A 275 7.40 12.40 -10.69
C VAL A 275 6.98 13.72 -10.03
N LYS A 276 7.27 13.92 -8.75
CA LYS A 276 6.93 15.14 -8.02
C LYS A 276 7.64 16.37 -8.61
N GLU A 277 8.93 16.25 -8.86
CA GLU A 277 9.79 17.35 -9.33
C GLU A 277 9.76 17.52 -10.87
N ASN A 278 8.99 16.67 -11.60
CA ASN A 278 8.86 16.68 -13.06
C ASN A 278 10.20 16.49 -13.80
N HIS A 279 11.01 15.55 -13.33
CA HIS A 279 12.28 15.21 -13.99
C HIS A 279 12.01 14.36 -15.23
N LYS A 280 11.57 14.97 -16.32
CA LYS A 280 11.09 14.31 -17.55
C LYS A 280 12.05 13.29 -18.13
N ASN A 281 13.35 13.59 -18.15
CA ASN A 281 14.36 12.65 -18.67
C ASN A 281 14.43 11.38 -17.82
N GLU A 282 14.41 11.50 -16.50
CA GLU A 282 14.43 10.36 -15.58
C GLU A 282 13.14 9.55 -15.68
N ILE A 283 11.99 10.21 -15.73
CA ILE A 283 10.69 9.56 -15.95
C ILE A 283 10.69 8.76 -17.25
N HIS A 284 11.17 9.36 -18.36
CA HIS A 284 11.28 8.67 -19.65
C HIS A 284 12.20 7.44 -19.56
N ASN A 285 13.38 7.59 -18.96
CA ASN A 285 14.36 6.51 -18.82
C ASN A 285 13.81 5.36 -17.98
N GLN A 286 13.11 5.66 -16.87
CA GLN A 286 12.46 4.66 -16.02
C GLN A 286 11.39 3.89 -16.80
N ILE A 287 10.51 4.59 -17.52
CA ILE A 287 9.46 3.94 -18.34
C ILE A 287 10.08 3.09 -19.44
N TYR A 288 11.06 3.61 -20.18
CA TYR A 288 11.73 2.88 -21.25
C TYR A 288 12.39 1.61 -20.73
N ARG A 289 13.11 1.71 -19.60
CA ARG A 289 13.79 0.57 -18.98
C ARG A 289 12.79 -0.51 -18.56
N MET A 290 11.74 -0.15 -17.80
CA MET A 290 10.79 -1.12 -17.30
C MET A 290 10.00 -1.82 -18.42
N VAL A 291 9.57 -1.08 -19.46
CA VAL A 291 8.85 -1.69 -20.59
C VAL A 291 9.77 -2.61 -21.40
N ARG A 292 11.02 -2.20 -21.65
CA ARG A 292 12.00 -3.03 -22.35
C ARG A 292 12.31 -4.33 -21.61
N GLN A 293 12.47 -4.28 -20.28
CA GLN A 293 12.86 -5.42 -19.47
C GLN A 293 11.73 -6.43 -19.29
N THR A 294 10.51 -5.94 -19.09
CA THR A 294 9.34 -6.78 -18.84
C THR A 294 8.66 -7.24 -20.13
N GLY A 295 8.96 -6.60 -21.27
CA GLY A 295 8.19 -6.77 -22.50
C GLY A 295 6.73 -6.38 -22.32
N GLY A 296 6.43 -5.45 -21.39
CA GLY A 296 5.09 -5.02 -21.03
C GLY A 296 4.23 -6.07 -20.32
N LYS A 297 4.82 -7.19 -19.88
CA LYS A 297 4.13 -8.29 -19.22
C LYS A 297 4.32 -8.22 -17.71
N ARG A 298 3.33 -8.67 -16.95
CA ARG A 298 3.35 -8.64 -15.48
C ARG A 298 3.82 -7.28 -14.94
N LEU A 299 3.35 -6.18 -15.54
CA LEU A 299 3.76 -4.83 -15.20
C LEU A 299 2.54 -3.93 -15.00
N LEU A 300 2.50 -3.27 -13.86
CA LEU A 300 1.61 -2.14 -13.54
C LEU A 300 2.50 -0.94 -13.21
N VAL A 301 2.47 0.09 -14.04
CA VAL A 301 3.31 1.28 -13.85
C VAL A 301 2.75 2.16 -12.75
N THR A 302 3.52 2.30 -11.67
CA THR A 302 3.14 3.13 -10.51
C THR A 302 4.37 3.79 -9.90
N PRO A 303 4.19 4.81 -9.06
CA PRO A 303 5.27 5.23 -8.18
C PRO A 303 5.60 4.11 -7.16
N GLY A 304 6.83 4.09 -6.70
CA GLY A 304 7.26 3.16 -5.65
C GLY A 304 6.59 3.43 -4.29
N CYS A 305 6.11 4.65 -4.06
CA CYS A 305 5.34 5.05 -2.88
C CYS A 305 4.51 6.30 -3.21
N VAL A 306 3.91 6.90 -2.18
CA VAL A 306 3.10 8.13 -2.27
C VAL A 306 3.85 9.27 -2.98
N VAL A 307 3.26 9.85 -4.01
CA VAL A 307 3.70 11.12 -4.58
C VAL A 307 3.17 12.23 -3.68
N ARG A 308 4.08 13.02 -3.08
CA ARG A 308 3.72 14.05 -2.10
C ARG A 308 3.09 15.27 -2.76
N LEU A 309 2.14 15.89 -2.05
CA LEU A 309 1.56 17.18 -2.45
C LEU A 309 2.59 18.34 -2.37
N PRO A 310 2.41 19.41 -3.17
CA PRO A 310 1.47 19.50 -4.28
C PRO A 310 1.86 18.57 -5.43
N LEU A 311 0.87 17.98 -6.11
CA LEU A 311 1.10 17.17 -7.29
C LEU A 311 1.55 18.03 -8.47
N ASN A 312 2.42 17.47 -9.29
CA ASN A 312 2.79 18.07 -10.55
C ASN A 312 1.93 17.47 -11.68
N GLU A 313 0.86 18.15 -12.06
CA GLU A 313 -0.10 17.72 -13.07
C GLU A 313 0.55 17.45 -14.44
N GLU A 314 1.57 18.26 -14.78
CA GLU A 314 2.33 18.08 -16.02
C GLU A 314 3.11 16.77 -16.00
N ALA A 315 3.73 16.43 -14.85
CA ALA A 315 4.46 15.17 -14.69
C ALA A 315 3.53 13.95 -14.81
N LEU A 316 2.35 13.98 -14.19
CA LEU A 316 1.38 12.89 -14.27
C LEU A 316 0.90 12.68 -15.72
N SER A 317 0.61 13.78 -16.43
CA SER A 317 0.26 13.75 -17.85
C SER A 317 1.41 13.25 -18.73
N TYR A 318 2.64 13.64 -18.41
CA TYR A 318 3.85 13.24 -19.11
C TYR A 318 4.12 11.73 -18.94
N VAL A 319 3.96 11.18 -17.75
CA VAL A 319 4.09 9.73 -17.52
C VAL A 319 3.15 8.97 -18.44
N ARG A 320 1.87 9.35 -18.48
CA ARG A 320 0.87 8.68 -19.33
C ARG A 320 1.23 8.73 -20.82
N SER A 321 1.56 9.91 -21.34
CA SER A 321 1.93 10.05 -22.75
C SER A 321 3.20 9.29 -23.09
N THR A 322 4.23 9.37 -22.23
CA THR A 322 5.50 8.67 -22.43
C THR A 322 5.32 7.15 -22.40
N LEU A 323 4.47 6.64 -21.51
CA LEU A 323 4.18 5.19 -21.47
C LEU A 323 3.59 4.72 -22.80
N ARG A 324 2.62 5.44 -23.38
CA ARG A 324 2.04 5.11 -24.69
C ARG A 324 3.06 5.17 -25.82
N ASP A 325 3.90 6.22 -25.83
CA ASP A 325 4.93 6.38 -26.86
C ASP A 325 6.00 5.28 -26.80
N VAL A 326 6.38 4.83 -25.60
CA VAL A 326 7.34 3.76 -25.40
C VAL A 326 6.74 2.40 -25.75
N GLU A 327 5.50 2.13 -25.35
CA GLU A 327 4.77 0.92 -25.76
C GLU A 327 4.72 0.80 -27.29
N ALA A 328 4.29 1.86 -27.99
CA ALA A 328 4.19 1.87 -29.45
C ALA A 328 5.53 1.63 -30.16
N LYS A 329 6.66 1.90 -29.50
CA LYS A 329 8.00 1.71 -30.07
C LYS A 329 8.61 0.34 -29.75
N LEU A 330 8.25 -0.26 -28.63
CA LEU A 330 8.91 -1.46 -28.11
C LEU A 330 8.07 -2.73 -28.20
N LEU A 331 6.72 -2.61 -28.22
CA LEU A 331 5.74 -3.72 -28.20
C LEU A 331 4.89 -3.79 -29.46
#